data_e75f4313ec46c9b24ec8194168b33d49
#
_entry.id   e75f4313ec46c9b24ec8194168b33d49
#
_cell.length_a   1.000
_cell.length_b   1.000
_cell.length_c   1.000
_cell.angle_alpha   90.00
_cell.angle_beta   90.00
_cell.angle_gamma   90.00
#
_symmetry.space_group_name_H-M   'P 1'
#
loop_
_entity.id
_entity.type
_entity.pdbx_description
1 polymer ?
#
loop_
_entity_poly.entity_id
_entity_poly.type
_entity_poly.pdbx_seq_one_letter_code
_entity_poly.pdbx_strand_id
1 'polypeptide(L)'
;MSINYSITLTWNNEKSKLVIPVLPEEIKIKNGISNSKVNVAELGEIYEKGTPDCTEYSWESFFPAYMSPMVSVSHLNSPGNYLDQLMNLMNNQTVIHLVVSGMGITEYCLITKLDYSEEGGDVGTLNYDITLIQYKKIEIRKLTKSSSQTNSSSRPSTNSTSK
;
A
#
# COMPACT_ATOMS: atom_id res chain seq x y z
N MET A 1 20.17 -23.57 3.10
CA MET A 1 19.04 -22.88 3.77
C MET A 1 17.86 -22.85 2.82
N SER A 2 16.76 -23.51 3.15
CA SER A 2 15.52 -23.38 2.38
C SER A 2 14.96 -21.99 2.67
N ILE A 3 14.99 -21.10 1.70
CA ILE A 3 14.30 -19.81 1.78
C ILE A 3 12.82 -20.13 1.65
N ASN A 4 12.09 -20.02 2.74
CA ASN A 4 10.66 -20.25 2.74
C ASN A 4 9.99 -19.01 2.12
N TYR A 5 9.78 -19.04 0.82
CA TYR A 5 9.18 -17.96 0.06
C TYR A 5 7.65 -18.11 0.09
N SER A 6 6.95 -17.11 0.58
CA SER A 6 5.49 -17.10 0.61
C SER A 6 4.96 -15.68 0.44
N ILE A 7 3.82 -15.56 -0.23
CA ILE A 7 3.06 -14.32 -0.35
C ILE A 7 1.78 -14.48 0.45
N THR A 8 1.63 -13.62 1.43
CA THR A 8 0.49 -13.62 2.35
C THR A 8 -0.19 -12.26 2.34
N LEU A 9 -1.48 -12.26 2.17
CA LEU A 9 -2.35 -11.10 2.30
C LEU A 9 -3.16 -11.25 3.58
N THR A 10 -3.09 -10.30 4.48
CA THR A 10 -3.89 -10.28 5.71
C THR A 10 -4.70 -8.99 5.79
N TRP A 11 -5.88 -9.05 6.37
CA TRP A 11 -6.76 -7.90 6.57
C TRP A 11 -7.58 -8.07 7.84
N ASN A 12 -8.41 -7.11 8.16
CA ASN A 12 -9.25 -7.13 9.35
C ASN A 12 -8.45 -7.33 10.65
N ASN A 13 -7.37 -6.54 10.83
CA ASN A 13 -6.42 -6.66 11.93
C ASN A 13 -5.80 -8.08 12.03
N GLU A 14 -5.38 -8.62 10.89
CA GLU A 14 -4.74 -9.94 10.75
C GLU A 14 -5.63 -11.15 11.13
N LYS A 15 -6.92 -10.92 11.34
CA LYS A 15 -7.89 -12.00 11.61
C LYS A 15 -8.22 -12.82 10.37
N SER A 16 -8.11 -12.21 9.20
CA SER A 16 -8.35 -12.85 7.92
C SER A 16 -7.05 -12.94 7.15
N LYS A 17 -6.79 -14.09 6.55
CA LYS A 17 -5.54 -14.41 5.86
C LYS A 17 -5.81 -15.15 4.56
N LEU A 18 -5.15 -14.74 3.50
CA LEU A 18 -5.07 -15.42 2.23
C LEU A 18 -3.61 -15.66 1.89
N VAL A 19 -3.22 -16.92 1.70
CA VAL A 19 -1.90 -17.30 1.21
C VAL A 19 -2.03 -17.61 -0.26
N ILE A 20 -1.18 -17.03 -1.09
CA ILE A 20 -1.16 -17.30 -2.52
C ILE A 20 -0.69 -18.74 -2.74
N PRO A 21 -1.51 -19.61 -3.37
CA PRO A 21 -1.23 -21.03 -3.46
C PRO A 21 -0.08 -21.35 -4.42
N VAL A 22 0.03 -20.61 -5.53
CA VAL A 22 1.11 -20.75 -6.50
C VAL A 22 1.89 -19.44 -6.54
N LEU A 23 3.19 -19.54 -6.28
CA LEU A 23 4.07 -18.38 -6.28
C LEU A 23 4.28 -17.88 -7.71
N PRO A 24 4.23 -16.56 -7.94
CA PRO A 24 4.55 -15.98 -9.24
C PRO A 24 6.03 -16.18 -9.59
N GLU A 25 6.33 -16.19 -10.89
CA GLU A 25 7.71 -16.23 -11.36
C GLU A 25 8.45 -14.94 -11.01
N GLU A 26 7.75 -13.81 -11.04
CA GLU A 26 8.30 -12.48 -10.80
C GLU A 26 7.32 -11.60 -10.02
N ILE A 27 7.83 -10.82 -9.07
CA ILE A 27 7.11 -9.71 -8.46
C ILE A 27 7.76 -8.42 -8.95
N LYS A 28 7.01 -7.61 -9.68
CA LYS A 28 7.44 -6.30 -10.17
C LYS A 28 7.18 -5.25 -9.10
N ILE A 29 8.22 -4.52 -8.72
CA ILE A 29 8.15 -3.45 -7.74
C ILE A 29 8.51 -2.14 -8.44
N LYS A 30 7.58 -1.19 -8.48
CA LYS A 30 7.81 0.11 -9.08
C LYS A 30 7.83 1.18 -7.99
N ASN A 31 8.95 1.89 -7.95
CA ASN A 31 9.16 3.05 -7.09
C ASN A 31 9.40 4.27 -7.96
N GLY A 32 8.88 5.41 -7.55
CA GLY A 32 9.05 6.66 -8.28
C GLY A 32 9.20 7.85 -7.33
N ILE A 33 9.61 8.97 -7.90
CA ILE A 33 9.62 10.27 -7.24
C ILE A 33 9.03 11.26 -8.24
N SER A 34 7.96 11.94 -7.85
CA SER A 34 7.33 12.98 -8.67
C SER A 34 8.08 14.29 -8.50
N ASN A 35 9.08 14.49 -9.35
CA ASN A 35 9.81 15.76 -9.42
C ASN A 35 9.09 16.72 -10.36
N SER A 36 9.10 18.03 -10.05
CA SER A 36 8.62 19.07 -10.95
C SER A 36 9.77 19.78 -11.64
N LYS A 37 9.53 20.18 -12.89
CA LYS A 37 10.44 21.00 -13.66
C LYS A 37 9.86 22.42 -13.76
N VAL A 38 10.63 23.40 -13.39
CA VAL A 38 10.28 24.81 -13.54
C VAL A 38 11.31 25.49 -14.43
N ASN A 39 10.85 26.17 -15.48
CA ASN A 39 11.71 26.95 -16.34
C ASN A 39 11.73 28.41 -15.84
N VAL A 40 12.85 28.84 -15.32
CA VAL A 40 13.03 30.19 -14.80
C VAL A 40 13.76 31.04 -15.85
N ALA A 41 13.20 32.19 -16.18
CA ALA A 41 13.83 33.14 -17.10
C ALA A 41 15.24 33.48 -16.58
N GLU A 42 16.25 33.45 -17.48
CA GLU A 42 17.67 33.69 -17.23
C GLU A 42 18.45 32.58 -16.50
N LEU A 43 17.78 31.68 -15.76
CA LEU A 43 18.40 30.56 -15.02
C LEU A 43 18.27 29.22 -15.73
N GLY A 44 17.32 29.12 -16.69
CA GLY A 44 17.05 27.87 -17.41
C GLY A 44 16.12 26.91 -16.64
N GLU A 45 16.25 25.63 -16.92
CA GLU A 45 15.43 24.58 -16.33
C GLU A 45 15.94 24.19 -14.94
N ILE A 46 15.08 24.31 -13.93
CA ILE A 46 15.37 23.91 -12.54
C ILE A 46 14.51 22.71 -12.18
N TYR A 47 15.13 21.69 -11.57
CA TYR A 47 14.46 20.54 -10.96
C TYR A 47 14.12 20.82 -9.51
N GLU A 48 12.85 20.78 -9.19
CA GLU A 48 12.37 20.81 -7.82
C GLU A 48 12.22 19.39 -7.30
N LYS A 49 12.76 19.15 -6.09
CA LYS A 49 12.67 17.84 -5.44
C LYS A 49 11.22 17.56 -5.04
N GLY A 50 10.66 16.49 -5.59
CA GLY A 50 9.33 16.01 -5.25
C GLY A 50 9.30 15.05 -4.07
N THR A 51 8.12 14.54 -3.79
CA THR A 51 7.89 13.50 -2.79
C THR A 51 7.92 12.11 -3.42
N PRO A 52 8.32 11.06 -2.67
CA PRO A 52 8.24 9.68 -3.15
C PRO A 52 6.80 9.28 -3.46
N ASP A 53 6.60 8.68 -4.60
CA ASP A 53 5.33 8.06 -4.99
C ASP A 53 5.00 6.86 -4.10
N CYS A 54 3.78 6.39 -4.15
CA CYS A 54 3.43 5.12 -3.51
C CYS A 54 4.05 3.98 -4.34
N THR A 55 4.66 3.02 -3.65
CA THR A 55 5.21 1.83 -4.30
C THR A 55 4.09 0.99 -4.91
N GLU A 56 4.28 0.56 -6.14
CA GLU A 56 3.38 -0.36 -6.84
C GLU A 56 4.00 -1.75 -6.86
N TYR A 57 3.19 -2.75 -6.49
CA TYR A 57 3.54 -4.17 -6.52
C TYR A 57 2.64 -4.86 -7.53
N SER A 58 3.19 -5.61 -8.47
CA SER A 58 2.39 -6.37 -9.43
C SER A 58 3.02 -7.74 -9.72
N TRP A 59 2.17 -8.72 -9.95
CA TRP A 59 2.58 -10.05 -10.38
C TRP A 59 1.47 -10.77 -11.12
N GLU A 60 1.87 -11.79 -11.87
CA GLU A 60 1.00 -12.72 -12.57
C GLU A 60 1.17 -14.11 -11.98
N SER A 61 0.09 -14.84 -11.79
CA SER A 61 0.10 -16.22 -11.34
C SER A 61 -1.24 -16.88 -11.68
N PHE A 62 -1.47 -18.09 -11.16
CA PHE A 62 -2.72 -18.82 -11.40
C PHE A 62 -3.23 -19.50 -10.12
N PHE A 63 -4.52 -19.73 -10.08
CA PHE A 63 -5.17 -20.54 -9.07
C PHE A 63 -5.50 -21.91 -9.68
N PRO A 64 -4.80 -22.98 -9.25
CA PRO A 64 -4.97 -24.29 -9.84
C PRO A 64 -6.29 -24.94 -9.40
N ALA A 65 -6.90 -25.73 -10.31
CA ALA A 65 -8.11 -26.48 -10.01
C ALA A 65 -7.84 -27.69 -9.08
N TYR A 66 -6.62 -28.17 -9.05
CA TYR A 66 -6.21 -29.38 -8.30
C TYR A 66 -4.83 -29.23 -7.67
N MET A 67 -4.57 -30.04 -6.64
CA MET A 67 -3.26 -30.05 -5.98
C MET A 67 -2.17 -30.50 -6.94
N SER A 68 -1.11 -29.73 -7.01
CA SER A 68 0.10 -30.01 -7.80
C SER A 68 1.36 -29.73 -6.97
N PRO A 69 2.53 -30.21 -7.37
CA PRO A 69 3.80 -29.89 -6.68
C PRO A 69 4.15 -28.41 -6.63
N MET A 70 3.50 -27.60 -7.46
CA MET A 70 3.69 -26.12 -7.49
C MET A 70 2.89 -25.40 -6.42
N VAL A 71 1.93 -26.09 -5.78
CA VAL A 71 1.08 -25.50 -4.73
C VAL A 71 1.84 -25.46 -3.42
N SER A 72 1.99 -24.28 -2.86
CA SER A 72 2.72 -24.04 -1.61
C SER A 72 1.88 -24.13 -0.34
N VAL A 73 0.55 -24.33 -0.48
CA VAL A 73 -0.38 -24.45 0.64
C VAL A 73 -0.78 -25.91 0.88
N SER A 74 -1.05 -26.27 2.13
CA SER A 74 -1.50 -27.60 2.50
C SER A 74 -2.98 -27.88 2.18
N HIS A 75 -3.79 -26.84 2.11
CA HIS A 75 -5.20 -26.87 1.74
C HIS A 75 -5.45 -25.92 0.58
N LEU A 76 -5.91 -26.47 -0.54
CA LEU A 76 -6.28 -25.71 -1.73
C LEU A 76 -7.79 -25.45 -1.72
N ASN A 77 -8.18 -24.19 -1.76
CA ASN A 77 -9.57 -23.79 -2.02
C ASN A 77 -9.85 -23.81 -3.52
N SER A 78 -11.14 -23.75 -3.91
CA SER A 78 -11.48 -23.62 -5.32
C SER A 78 -10.94 -22.30 -5.89
N PRO A 79 -10.50 -22.27 -7.15
CA PRO A 79 -10.00 -21.07 -7.81
C PRO A 79 -10.96 -19.89 -7.74
N GLY A 80 -12.26 -20.12 -7.93
CA GLY A 80 -13.29 -19.09 -7.79
C GLY A 80 -13.34 -18.46 -6.40
N ASN A 81 -13.12 -19.26 -5.35
CA ASN A 81 -13.12 -18.74 -3.98
C ASN A 81 -11.94 -17.78 -3.71
N TYR A 82 -10.74 -18.06 -4.25
CA TYR A 82 -9.61 -17.13 -4.19
C TYR A 82 -9.91 -15.83 -4.92
N LEU A 83 -10.48 -15.95 -6.13
CA LEU A 83 -10.83 -14.80 -6.96
C LEU A 83 -11.90 -13.95 -6.27
N ASP A 84 -12.96 -14.55 -5.75
CA ASP A 84 -14.04 -13.84 -5.04
C ASP A 84 -13.51 -13.06 -3.82
N GLN A 85 -12.58 -13.64 -3.07
CA GLN A 85 -11.96 -12.96 -1.94
C GLN A 85 -11.15 -11.75 -2.41
N LEU A 86 -10.33 -11.88 -3.46
CA LEU A 86 -9.55 -10.76 -4.02
C LEU A 86 -10.46 -9.67 -4.59
N MET A 87 -11.52 -10.05 -5.30
CA MET A 87 -12.50 -9.10 -5.83
C MET A 87 -13.24 -8.34 -4.72
N ASN A 88 -13.63 -9.04 -3.66
CA ASN A 88 -14.25 -8.40 -2.50
C ASN A 88 -13.32 -7.42 -1.81
N LEU A 89 -12.03 -7.76 -1.64
CA LEU A 89 -11.03 -6.86 -1.08
C LEU A 89 -10.83 -5.62 -1.96
N MET A 90 -10.79 -5.78 -3.28
CA MET A 90 -10.68 -4.69 -4.23
C MET A 90 -11.93 -3.79 -4.23
N ASN A 91 -13.12 -4.36 -4.35
CA ASN A 91 -14.38 -3.61 -4.42
C ASN A 91 -14.67 -2.82 -3.14
N ASN A 92 -14.34 -3.40 -1.99
CA ASN A 92 -14.51 -2.74 -0.69
C ASN A 92 -13.35 -1.79 -0.34
N GLN A 93 -12.34 -1.67 -1.20
CA GLN A 93 -11.12 -0.88 -0.93
C GLN A 93 -10.50 -1.20 0.43
N THR A 94 -10.45 -2.49 0.76
CA THR A 94 -9.95 -2.96 2.03
C THR A 94 -8.43 -2.84 2.07
N VAL A 95 -7.91 -2.21 3.12
CA VAL A 95 -6.46 -2.14 3.34
C VAL A 95 -5.94 -3.53 3.70
N ILE A 96 -4.99 -4.00 2.93
CA ILE A 96 -4.37 -5.33 3.05
C ILE A 96 -2.95 -5.15 3.56
N HIS A 97 -2.53 -5.99 4.47
CA HIS A 97 -1.14 -6.13 4.86
C HIS A 97 -0.49 -7.20 3.99
N LEU A 98 0.35 -6.78 3.06
CA LEU A 98 1.13 -7.64 2.16
C LEU A 98 2.41 -8.06 2.84
N VAL A 99 2.64 -9.35 2.96
CA VAL A 99 3.88 -9.93 3.47
C VAL A 99 4.47 -10.87 2.44
N VAL A 100 5.69 -10.57 1.97
CA VAL A 100 6.47 -11.43 1.09
C VAL A 100 7.72 -11.87 1.83
N SER A 101 7.71 -13.10 2.35
CA SER A 101 8.73 -13.56 3.29
C SER A 101 10.13 -13.67 2.67
N GLY A 102 10.23 -14.01 1.40
CA GLY A 102 11.53 -14.14 0.71
C GLY A 102 12.23 -12.82 0.39
N MET A 103 11.46 -11.73 0.24
CA MET A 103 11.97 -10.40 -0.09
C MET A 103 11.98 -9.44 1.11
N GLY A 104 11.47 -9.86 2.26
CA GLY A 104 11.35 -8.99 3.43
C GLY A 104 10.36 -7.83 3.25
N ILE A 105 9.41 -7.96 2.33
CA ILE A 105 8.37 -6.95 2.10
C ILE A 105 7.28 -7.12 3.14
N THR A 106 6.96 -6.03 3.83
CA THR A 106 5.90 -5.97 4.82
C THR A 106 5.25 -4.59 4.73
N GLU A 107 4.19 -4.48 3.95
CA GLU A 107 3.59 -3.19 3.59
C GLU A 107 2.06 -3.25 3.58
N TYR A 108 1.43 -2.12 3.92
CA TYR A 108 0.00 -1.95 3.76
C TYR A 108 -0.31 -1.51 2.34
N CYS A 109 -1.22 -2.20 1.68
CA CYS A 109 -1.56 -2.00 0.27
C CYS A 109 -3.07 -1.99 0.03
N LEU A 110 -3.45 -1.47 -1.14
CA LEU A 110 -4.79 -1.59 -1.72
C LEU A 110 -4.67 -2.30 -3.06
N ILE A 111 -5.63 -3.16 -3.39
CA ILE A 111 -5.72 -3.75 -4.73
C ILE A 111 -6.31 -2.69 -5.65
N THR A 112 -5.57 -2.33 -6.70
CA THR A 112 -6.01 -1.34 -7.69
C THR A 112 -6.45 -1.97 -9.00
N LYS A 113 -5.91 -3.14 -9.32
CA LYS A 113 -6.23 -3.86 -10.54
C LYS A 113 -6.21 -5.37 -10.27
N LEU A 114 -7.17 -6.07 -10.84
CA LEU A 114 -7.26 -7.52 -10.83
C LEU A 114 -7.88 -7.98 -12.15
N ASP A 115 -7.06 -8.50 -13.04
CA ASP A 115 -7.49 -9.15 -14.27
C ASP A 115 -7.42 -10.66 -14.08
N TYR A 116 -8.29 -11.38 -14.72
CA TYR A 116 -8.29 -12.84 -14.67
C TYR A 116 -8.81 -13.44 -15.96
N SER A 117 -8.37 -14.65 -16.26
CA SER A 117 -8.79 -15.41 -17.42
C SER A 117 -8.76 -16.91 -17.14
N GLU A 118 -9.57 -17.65 -17.87
CA GLU A 118 -9.57 -19.11 -17.88
C GLU A 118 -9.19 -19.59 -19.28
N GLU A 119 -8.28 -20.54 -19.36
CA GLU A 119 -7.88 -21.12 -20.63
C GLU A 119 -8.70 -22.38 -20.92
N GLY A 120 -9.25 -22.48 -22.14
CA GLY A 120 -10.07 -23.61 -22.56
C GLY A 120 -9.36 -24.97 -22.59
N GLY A 121 -8.01 -24.98 -22.50
CA GLY A 121 -7.20 -26.22 -22.42
C GLY A 121 -6.97 -26.71 -20.99
N ASP A 122 -7.19 -25.88 -19.98
CA ASP A 122 -7.04 -26.21 -18.54
C ASP A 122 -8.26 -25.70 -17.76
N VAL A 123 -9.37 -26.39 -17.97
CA VAL A 123 -10.66 -25.98 -17.40
C VAL A 123 -10.63 -26.04 -15.88
N GLY A 124 -10.99 -24.92 -15.25
CA GLY A 124 -11.03 -24.74 -13.81
C GLY A 124 -9.81 -24.10 -13.21
N THR A 125 -8.70 -23.96 -13.95
CA THR A 125 -7.54 -23.15 -13.53
C THR A 125 -7.75 -21.70 -13.96
N LEU A 126 -7.60 -20.74 -13.04
CA LEU A 126 -7.78 -19.33 -13.30
C LEU A 126 -6.43 -18.61 -13.27
N ASN A 127 -6.02 -18.06 -14.41
CA ASN A 127 -4.88 -17.15 -14.49
C ASN A 127 -5.30 -15.76 -14.00
N TYR A 128 -4.45 -15.06 -13.26
CA TYR A 128 -4.73 -13.72 -12.78
C TYR A 128 -3.49 -12.81 -12.81
N ASP A 129 -3.73 -11.53 -13.02
CA ASP A 129 -2.79 -10.43 -12.91
C ASP A 129 -3.31 -9.47 -11.84
N ILE A 130 -2.51 -9.21 -10.83
CA ILE A 130 -2.87 -8.34 -9.72
C ILE A 130 -1.88 -7.19 -9.59
N THR A 131 -2.41 -6.00 -9.33
CA THR A 131 -1.64 -4.81 -9.01
C THR A 131 -2.11 -4.23 -7.69
N LEU A 132 -1.16 -4.01 -6.80
CA LEU A 132 -1.37 -3.39 -5.49
C LEU A 132 -0.59 -2.09 -5.42
N ILE A 133 -1.13 -1.11 -4.71
CA ILE A 133 -0.45 0.15 -4.42
C ILE A 133 -0.26 0.30 -2.92
N GLN A 134 0.91 0.79 -2.51
CA GLN A 134 1.21 1.07 -1.12
C GLN A 134 0.19 2.05 -0.53
N TYR A 135 -0.38 1.71 0.61
CA TYR A 135 -1.28 2.56 1.36
C TYR A 135 -0.54 3.23 2.51
N LYS A 136 -0.41 4.55 2.43
CA LYS A 136 0.17 5.37 3.50
C LYS A 136 -0.95 5.95 4.35
N LYS A 137 -1.06 5.52 5.61
CA LYS A 137 -2.02 6.09 6.55
C LYS A 137 -1.62 7.54 6.87
N ILE A 138 -2.48 8.49 6.52
CA ILE A 138 -2.26 9.90 6.84
C ILE A 138 -2.73 10.12 8.27
N GLU A 139 -1.81 10.39 9.20
CA GLU A 139 -2.14 10.89 10.53
C GLU A 139 -2.21 12.41 10.48
N ILE A 140 -3.43 12.94 10.52
CA ILE A 140 -3.64 14.38 10.66
C ILE A 140 -3.30 14.75 12.10
N ARG A 141 -2.10 15.27 12.34
CA ARG A 141 -1.78 15.93 13.61
C ARG A 141 -2.63 17.19 13.71
N LYS A 142 -3.64 17.18 14.58
CA LYS A 142 -4.34 18.40 14.95
C LYS A 142 -3.31 19.32 15.62
N LEU A 143 -2.93 20.37 14.94
CA LEU A 143 -2.18 21.46 15.54
C LEU A 143 -3.09 22.10 16.59
N THR A 144 -2.87 21.77 17.85
CA THR A 144 -3.48 22.49 18.98
C THR A 144 -2.88 23.90 18.94
N LYS A 145 -3.70 24.88 18.59
CA LYS A 145 -3.30 26.30 18.74
C LYS A 145 -2.95 26.50 20.20
N SER A 146 -1.66 26.64 20.50
CA SER A 146 -1.20 27.19 21.76
C SER A 146 -1.69 28.64 21.82
N SER A 147 -2.67 28.91 22.67
CA SER A 147 -3.09 30.26 23.00
C SER A 147 -1.94 30.93 23.77
N SER A 148 -1.19 31.75 23.08
CA SER A 148 -0.27 32.68 23.72
C SER A 148 -1.09 33.70 24.53
N GLN A 149 -1.07 33.57 25.84
CA GLN A 149 -1.55 34.59 26.73
C GLN A 149 -0.69 35.82 26.55
N THR A 150 -1.30 36.86 26.01
CA THR A 150 -0.74 38.20 26.02
C THR A 150 -0.84 38.75 27.44
N ASN A 151 0.24 38.73 28.17
CA ASN A 151 0.35 39.48 29.41
C ASN A 151 0.33 40.98 29.08
N SER A 152 -0.80 41.64 29.30
CA SER A 152 -0.90 43.08 29.35
C SER A 152 -0.30 43.54 30.67
N SER A 153 0.91 44.05 30.64
CA SER A 153 1.51 44.76 31.73
C SER A 153 0.82 46.10 31.93
N SER A 154 0.06 46.21 33.01
CA SER A 154 -0.48 47.45 33.49
C SER A 154 0.65 48.36 33.97
N ARG A 155 0.76 49.54 33.36
CA ARG A 155 1.66 50.65 33.71
C ARG A 155 1.09 51.38 34.94
N PRO A 156 1.85 51.62 36.00
CA PRO A 156 1.39 52.44 37.10
C PRO A 156 1.39 53.92 36.70
N SER A 157 0.27 54.60 36.91
CA SER A 157 0.18 56.05 36.80
C SER A 157 0.76 56.71 38.04
N THR A 158 1.77 57.49 37.87
CA THR A 158 2.31 58.45 38.91
C THR A 158 1.41 59.65 38.97
N ASN A 159 0.73 59.79 40.08
CA ASN A 159 0.10 61.07 40.48
C ASN A 159 1.16 62.00 41.04
N SER A 160 1.40 63.13 40.39
CA SER A 160 2.13 64.27 40.98
C SER A 160 1.12 65.31 41.37
N THR A 161 0.96 65.44 42.67
CA THR A 161 0.29 66.62 43.30
C THR A 161 1.28 67.76 43.42
N SER A 162 1.00 68.86 42.83
CA SER A 162 1.66 70.09 43.15
C SER A 162 0.67 71.12 43.67
N LYS A 163 1.09 71.71 44.67
CA LYS A 163 0.50 72.84 45.37
C LYS A 163 0.63 74.13 44.55
#